data_cb18402500ae03021be4d0db7a2b6611
#
_entry.id   cb18402500ae03021be4d0db7a2b6611
#
_cell.length_a   1.000
_cell.length_b   1.000
_cell.length_c   1.000
_cell.angle_alpha   90.00
_cell.angle_beta   90.00
_cell.angle_gamma   90.00
#
_symmetry.space_group_name_H-M   'P 1'
#
loop_
_entity.id
_entity.type
_entity.pdbx_description
1 polymer ?
#
loop_
_entity_poly.entity_id
_entity_poly.type
_entity_poly.pdbx_seq_one_letter_code
_entity_poly.pdbx_strand_id
1 'polypeptide(L)'
;ASPFDQIAILGFAGFVFGGFVELEGFHHWPRRGLIIVAPMVGLIWVIARAGEFDLTIADRNFVVFIFVGVLIAGVRTSRGKGSGLTAPTLLVAAAGGLFVLSWINGNFDLAKISAVIGMSIGGFFAWNWPTYRYPPGAALVAGAATSLAAVAGILVLDGRVSGTSVAILGLIFFSDWLAGFVSFGGGQVGRAMRPLLVIAVAAGIVAVAATVSA
;
A
#
# COMPACT_ATOMS: atom_id res chain seq x y z
N ALA A 1 -17.25 -8.79 -13.85
CA ALA A 1 -15.80 -8.97 -13.77
C ALA A 1 -15.46 -9.51 -12.38
N SER A 2 -14.58 -10.50 -12.31
CA SER A 2 -14.14 -11.02 -11.01
C SER A 2 -13.38 -9.93 -10.22
N PRO A 3 -13.31 -10.00 -8.88
CA PRO A 3 -12.47 -9.08 -8.10
C PRO A 3 -11.01 -9.09 -8.59
N PHE A 4 -10.55 -10.23 -9.07
CA PHE A 4 -9.21 -10.39 -9.66
C PHE A 4 -9.02 -9.52 -10.90
N ASP A 5 -9.96 -9.54 -11.84
CA ASP A 5 -9.89 -8.73 -13.06
C ASP A 5 -9.87 -7.24 -12.74
N GLN A 6 -10.64 -6.83 -11.73
CA GLN A 6 -10.69 -5.43 -11.31
C GLN A 6 -9.34 -4.94 -10.77
N ILE A 7 -8.71 -5.73 -9.88
CA ILE A 7 -7.41 -5.39 -9.30
C ILE A 7 -6.32 -5.39 -10.38
N ALA A 8 -6.34 -6.37 -11.29
CA ALA A 8 -5.38 -6.44 -12.39
C ALA A 8 -5.48 -5.22 -13.32
N ILE A 9 -6.71 -4.85 -13.72
CA ILE A 9 -6.95 -3.67 -14.56
C ILE A 9 -6.49 -2.39 -13.85
N LEU A 10 -6.82 -2.22 -12.58
CA LEU A 10 -6.44 -1.05 -11.81
C LEU A 10 -4.92 -0.97 -11.59
N GLY A 11 -4.29 -2.09 -11.27
CA GLY A 11 -2.85 -2.17 -11.13
C GLY A 11 -2.13 -1.81 -12.42
N PHE A 12 -2.59 -2.35 -13.54
CA PHE A 12 -2.05 -2.02 -14.85
C PHE A 12 -2.29 -0.55 -15.23
N ALA A 13 -3.49 -0.03 -15.00
CA ALA A 13 -3.80 1.39 -15.24
C ALA A 13 -2.92 2.31 -14.38
N GLY A 14 -2.73 1.99 -13.09
CA GLY A 14 -1.83 2.72 -12.20
C GLY A 14 -0.37 2.66 -12.66
N PHE A 15 0.09 1.51 -13.14
CA PHE A 15 1.43 1.34 -13.70
C PHE A 15 1.64 2.20 -14.96
N VAL A 16 0.71 2.12 -15.91
CA VAL A 16 0.76 2.92 -17.16
C VAL A 16 0.72 4.41 -16.85
N PHE A 17 -0.19 4.82 -15.97
CA PHE A 17 -0.29 6.21 -15.54
C PHE A 17 0.99 6.71 -14.86
N GLY A 18 1.56 5.93 -13.95
CA GLY A 18 2.82 6.26 -13.29
C GLY A 18 3.99 6.33 -14.29
N GLY A 19 4.03 5.44 -15.29
CA GLY A 19 5.00 5.48 -16.38
C GLY A 19 4.88 6.73 -17.23
N PHE A 20 3.64 7.13 -17.56
CA PHE A 20 3.38 8.37 -18.28
C PHE A 20 3.87 9.60 -17.51
N VAL A 21 3.58 9.67 -16.22
CA VAL A 21 4.07 10.75 -15.32
C VAL A 21 5.60 10.81 -15.28
N GLU A 22 6.26 9.67 -15.45
CA GLU A 22 7.72 9.58 -15.45
C GLU A 22 8.33 10.05 -16.77
N LEU A 23 7.71 9.69 -17.89
CA LEU A 23 8.17 10.06 -19.24
C LEU A 23 7.99 11.55 -19.55
N GLU A 24 6.88 12.15 -19.14
CA GLU A 24 6.54 13.55 -19.40
C GLU A 24 7.44 14.56 -18.63
N GLY A 25 8.34 14.09 -17.78
CA GLY A 25 9.27 14.95 -17.06
C GLY A 25 8.62 15.98 -16.15
N PHE A 26 7.42 15.70 -15.64
CA PHE A 26 6.69 16.59 -14.74
C PHE A 26 7.56 17.05 -13.58
N HIS A 27 7.59 18.35 -13.33
CA HIS A 27 8.25 18.95 -12.17
C HIS A 27 7.76 18.33 -10.87
N HIS A 28 8.59 18.27 -9.84
CA HIS A 28 8.40 17.48 -8.62
C HIS A 28 7.03 17.59 -7.92
N TRP A 29 6.34 18.71 -8.04
CA TRP A 29 5.05 18.94 -7.37
C TRP A 29 3.86 18.23 -8.05
N PRO A 30 3.61 18.42 -9.37
CA PRO A 30 2.52 17.70 -10.03
C PRO A 30 2.77 16.20 -10.05
N ARG A 31 4.02 15.73 -10.18
CA ARG A 31 4.36 14.30 -10.12
C ARG A 31 3.88 13.64 -8.83
N ARG A 32 4.08 14.28 -7.67
CA ARG A 32 3.62 13.75 -6.38
C ARG A 32 2.10 13.71 -6.28
N GLY A 33 1.45 14.77 -6.72
CA GLY A 33 -0.01 14.84 -6.76
C GLY A 33 -0.61 13.72 -7.60
N LEU A 34 -0.06 13.50 -8.78
CA LEU A 34 -0.53 12.48 -9.70
C LEU A 34 -0.36 11.06 -9.15
N ILE A 35 0.76 10.75 -8.46
CA ILE A 35 0.98 9.44 -7.81
C ILE A 35 -0.05 9.19 -6.70
N ILE A 36 -0.52 10.25 -6.02
CA ILE A 36 -1.55 10.14 -4.98
C ILE A 36 -2.94 9.95 -5.61
N VAL A 37 -3.20 10.62 -6.73
CA VAL A 37 -4.51 10.58 -7.41
C VAL A 37 -4.81 9.18 -7.96
N ALA A 38 -3.82 8.46 -8.49
CA ALA A 38 -4.05 7.15 -9.10
C ALA A 38 -4.73 6.13 -8.14
N PRO A 39 -4.23 5.88 -6.92
CA PRO A 39 -4.90 4.96 -5.99
C PRO A 39 -6.26 5.48 -5.52
N MET A 40 -6.46 6.81 -5.45
CA MET A 40 -7.74 7.41 -5.09
C MET A 40 -8.80 7.15 -6.17
N VAL A 41 -8.45 7.36 -7.44
CA VAL A 41 -9.33 7.06 -8.58
C VAL A 41 -9.64 5.57 -8.63
N GLY A 42 -8.64 4.71 -8.41
CA GLY A 42 -8.83 3.27 -8.34
C GLY A 42 -9.82 2.86 -7.25
N LEU A 43 -9.71 3.43 -6.06
CA LEU A 43 -10.63 3.17 -4.96
C LEU A 43 -12.05 3.66 -5.27
N ILE A 44 -12.20 4.88 -5.81
CA ILE A 44 -13.51 5.40 -6.24
C ILE A 44 -14.15 4.47 -7.28
N TRP A 45 -13.36 3.98 -8.23
CA TRP A 45 -13.85 3.07 -9.25
C TRP A 45 -14.33 1.73 -8.67
N VAL A 46 -13.61 1.16 -7.70
CA VAL A 46 -14.02 -0.05 -6.97
C VAL A 46 -15.35 0.19 -6.26
N ILE A 47 -15.47 1.30 -5.52
CA ILE A 47 -16.68 1.66 -4.78
C ILE A 47 -17.85 1.91 -5.73
N ALA A 48 -17.64 2.64 -6.82
CA ALA A 48 -18.70 2.92 -7.79
C ALA A 48 -19.22 1.65 -8.49
N ARG A 49 -18.36 0.67 -8.68
CA ARG A 49 -18.74 -0.59 -9.33
C ARG A 49 -19.40 -1.57 -8.37
N ALA A 50 -19.16 -1.39 -7.07
CA ALA A 50 -19.90 -2.07 -6.00
C ALA A 50 -21.33 -1.54 -5.82
N GLY A 51 -21.81 -0.66 -6.68
CA GLY A 51 -22.99 0.19 -6.61
C GLY A 51 -24.38 -0.44 -6.41
N GLU A 52 -24.44 -1.73 -6.06
CA GLU A 52 -25.64 -2.38 -5.51
C GLU A 52 -25.63 -2.36 -3.96
N PHE A 53 -24.64 -1.73 -3.35
CA PHE A 53 -24.54 -1.63 -1.90
C PHE A 53 -25.40 -0.49 -1.37
N ASP A 54 -26.44 -0.86 -0.64
CA ASP A 54 -27.19 0.07 0.21
C ASP A 54 -26.28 0.47 1.40
N LEU A 55 -25.41 1.47 1.16
CA LEU A 55 -24.42 1.92 2.13
C LEU A 55 -25.13 2.51 3.33
N THR A 56 -25.08 1.83 4.44
CA THR A 56 -25.49 2.38 5.74
C THR A 56 -24.61 3.57 6.14
N ILE A 57 -25.04 4.35 7.12
CA ILE A 57 -24.24 5.50 7.63
C ILE A 57 -22.86 5.04 8.12
N ALA A 58 -22.79 3.83 8.72
CA ALA A 58 -21.53 3.24 9.17
C ALA A 58 -20.59 2.96 8.01
N ASP A 59 -21.11 2.43 6.89
CA ASP A 59 -20.34 2.12 5.69
C ASP A 59 -19.81 3.38 5.02
N ARG A 60 -20.58 4.46 5.01
CA ARG A 60 -20.13 5.77 4.47
C ARG A 60 -18.96 6.35 5.26
N ASN A 61 -19.05 6.36 6.59
CA ASN A 61 -17.94 6.79 7.44
C ASN A 61 -16.71 5.96 7.19
N PHE A 62 -16.89 4.70 6.96
CA PHE A 62 -15.84 3.73 6.71
C PHE A 62 -15.14 3.97 5.36
N VAL A 63 -15.90 4.21 4.29
CA VAL A 63 -15.36 4.63 2.98
C VAL A 63 -14.48 5.87 3.12
N VAL A 64 -14.91 6.84 3.93
CA VAL A 64 -14.11 8.04 4.21
C VAL A 64 -12.80 7.69 4.92
N PHE A 65 -12.80 6.75 5.88
CA PHE A 65 -11.57 6.32 6.56
C PHE A 65 -10.60 5.64 5.60
N ILE A 66 -11.07 4.76 4.72
CA ILE A 66 -10.21 4.16 3.70
C ILE A 66 -9.63 5.24 2.78
N PHE A 67 -10.46 6.17 2.34
CA PHE A 67 -10.05 7.26 1.46
C PHE A 67 -8.93 8.09 2.10
N VAL A 68 -9.10 8.49 3.35
CA VAL A 68 -8.09 9.21 4.13
C VAL A 68 -6.83 8.35 4.32
N GLY A 69 -6.98 7.06 4.62
CA GLY A 69 -5.86 6.12 4.75
C GLY A 69 -5.05 6.01 3.47
N VAL A 70 -5.70 5.86 2.32
CA VAL A 70 -5.05 5.81 1.00
C VAL A 70 -4.37 7.13 0.67
N LEU A 71 -4.98 8.26 1.00
CA LEU A 71 -4.38 9.58 0.85
C LEU A 71 -3.08 9.70 1.66
N ILE A 72 -3.13 9.34 2.94
CA ILE A 72 -1.97 9.37 3.83
C ILE A 72 -0.88 8.44 3.29
N ALA A 73 -1.23 7.22 2.89
CA ALA A 73 -0.32 6.26 2.29
C ALA A 73 0.36 6.82 1.06
N GLY A 74 -0.39 7.42 0.14
CA GLY A 74 0.11 8.07 -1.06
C GLY A 74 1.07 9.22 -0.75
N VAL A 75 0.69 10.10 0.20
CA VAL A 75 1.54 11.21 0.66
C VAL A 75 2.84 10.71 1.27
N ARG A 76 2.77 9.67 2.11
CA ARG A 76 3.97 9.10 2.77
C ARG A 76 4.90 8.42 1.77
N THR A 77 4.37 7.61 0.86
CA THR A 77 5.17 6.94 -0.18
C THR A 77 5.79 7.93 -1.16
N SER A 78 5.10 9.04 -1.47
CA SER A 78 5.61 10.07 -2.38
C SER A 78 6.67 10.99 -1.75
N ARG A 79 6.65 11.16 -0.42
CA ARG A 79 7.57 12.06 0.32
C ARG A 79 8.92 11.43 0.66
N GLY A 80 9.16 10.19 0.33
CA GLY A 80 10.36 9.43 0.69
C GLY A 80 11.67 10.13 0.35
N LYS A 81 12.04 11.18 1.12
CA LYS A 81 13.34 11.85 1.08
C LYS A 81 14.46 11.05 1.77
N GLY A 82 14.10 9.91 2.37
CA GLY A 82 15.04 8.99 3.01
C GLY A 82 15.76 8.09 2.00
N SER A 83 16.22 6.95 2.45
CA SER A 83 16.71 5.91 1.55
C SER A 83 15.60 5.58 0.54
N GLY A 84 15.90 5.55 -0.77
CA GLY A 84 14.90 5.26 -1.82
C GLY A 84 14.18 3.92 -1.66
N LEU A 85 14.51 3.17 -0.62
CA LEU A 85 13.88 1.93 -0.21
C LEU A 85 12.65 2.12 0.68
N THR A 86 12.38 3.33 1.21
CA THR A 86 11.26 3.55 2.14
C THR A 86 9.91 3.23 1.49
N ALA A 87 9.65 3.75 0.29
CA ALA A 87 8.38 3.50 -0.39
C ALA A 87 8.17 2.00 -0.73
N PRO A 88 9.11 1.28 -1.35
CA PRO A 88 8.99 -0.16 -1.57
C PRO A 88 8.81 -0.94 -0.26
N THR A 89 9.52 -0.58 0.81
CA THR A 89 9.40 -1.25 2.13
C THR A 89 7.99 -1.11 2.69
N LEU A 90 7.41 0.09 2.67
CA LEU A 90 6.06 0.34 3.15
C LEU A 90 5.01 -0.40 2.32
N LEU A 91 5.18 -0.43 0.99
CA LEU A 91 4.26 -1.13 0.10
C LEU A 91 4.33 -2.66 0.28
N VAL A 92 5.53 -3.23 0.44
CA VAL A 92 5.71 -4.67 0.77
C VAL A 92 5.05 -4.99 2.11
N ALA A 93 5.27 -4.16 3.13
CA ALA A 93 4.67 -4.36 4.44
C ALA A 93 3.13 -4.28 4.38
N ALA A 94 2.57 -3.32 3.63
CA ALA A 94 1.14 -3.21 3.42
C ALA A 94 0.56 -4.42 2.66
N ALA A 95 1.26 -4.90 1.62
CA ALA A 95 0.88 -6.11 0.90
C ALA A 95 0.87 -7.34 1.82
N GLY A 96 1.90 -7.48 2.66
CA GLY A 96 1.98 -8.55 3.66
C GLY A 96 0.85 -8.47 4.69
N GLY A 97 0.50 -7.28 5.14
CA GLY A 97 -0.62 -7.06 6.05
C GLY A 97 -1.97 -7.42 5.43
N LEU A 98 -2.22 -6.99 4.19
CA LEU A 98 -3.43 -7.36 3.45
C LEU A 98 -3.48 -8.87 3.17
N PHE A 99 -2.34 -9.50 2.88
CA PHE A 99 -2.24 -10.96 2.76
C PHE A 99 -2.71 -11.65 4.03
N VAL A 100 -2.17 -11.25 5.20
CA VAL A 100 -2.52 -11.86 6.50
C VAL A 100 -4.00 -11.67 6.81
N LEU A 101 -4.53 -10.44 6.68
CA LEU A 101 -5.95 -10.17 6.91
C LEU A 101 -6.85 -10.98 5.99
N SER A 102 -6.53 -11.03 4.69
CA SER A 102 -7.30 -11.81 3.72
C SER A 102 -7.28 -13.31 4.04
N TRP A 103 -6.10 -13.83 4.43
CA TRP A 103 -5.91 -15.23 4.77
C TRP A 103 -6.72 -15.66 5.99
N ILE A 104 -6.62 -14.89 7.10
CA ILE A 104 -7.33 -15.18 8.36
C ILE A 104 -8.85 -15.14 8.16
N ASN A 105 -9.33 -14.21 7.32
CA ASN A 105 -10.76 -14.07 7.04
C ASN A 105 -11.27 -14.98 5.90
N GLY A 106 -10.46 -15.94 5.46
CA GLY A 106 -10.86 -16.96 4.47
C GLY A 106 -10.98 -16.44 3.04
N ASN A 107 -10.50 -15.24 2.73
CA ASN A 107 -10.49 -14.70 1.37
C ASN A 107 -9.14 -15.03 0.69
N PHE A 108 -9.00 -16.31 0.32
CA PHE A 108 -7.74 -16.82 -0.25
C PHE A 108 -7.37 -16.20 -1.59
N ASP A 109 -8.33 -15.72 -2.37
CA ASP A 109 -8.04 -15.12 -3.66
C ASP A 109 -7.42 -13.73 -3.49
N LEU A 110 -7.96 -12.90 -2.61
CA LEU A 110 -7.34 -11.62 -2.25
C LEU A 110 -5.99 -11.81 -1.56
N ALA A 111 -5.84 -12.87 -0.75
CA ALA A 111 -4.55 -13.22 -0.16
C ALA A 111 -3.50 -13.52 -1.24
N LYS A 112 -3.82 -14.37 -2.23
CA LYS A 112 -2.90 -14.67 -3.34
C LYS A 112 -2.52 -13.42 -4.12
N ILE A 113 -3.48 -12.53 -4.42
CA ILE A 113 -3.22 -11.28 -5.13
C ILE A 113 -2.27 -10.40 -4.30
N SER A 114 -2.54 -10.23 -3.01
CA SER A 114 -1.69 -9.45 -2.09
C SER A 114 -0.28 -10.02 -2.04
N ALA A 115 -0.13 -11.35 -2.00
CA ALA A 115 1.17 -12.02 -2.04
C ALA A 115 1.92 -11.73 -3.35
N VAL A 116 1.24 -11.82 -4.50
CA VAL A 116 1.86 -11.54 -5.81
C VAL A 116 2.33 -10.09 -5.88
N ILE A 117 1.50 -9.13 -5.44
CA ILE A 117 1.89 -7.71 -5.39
C ILE A 117 3.10 -7.55 -4.46
N GLY A 118 3.04 -8.13 -3.26
CA GLY A 118 4.13 -8.06 -2.28
C GLY A 118 5.43 -8.66 -2.80
N MET A 119 5.39 -9.81 -3.46
CA MET A 119 6.56 -10.45 -4.06
C MET A 119 7.14 -9.63 -5.22
N SER A 120 6.30 -9.03 -6.05
CA SER A 120 6.74 -8.18 -7.16
C SER A 120 7.52 -6.95 -6.65
N ILE A 121 6.99 -6.27 -5.63
CA ILE A 121 7.66 -5.12 -4.99
C ILE A 121 8.87 -5.60 -4.18
N GLY A 122 8.75 -6.75 -3.52
CA GLY A 122 9.82 -7.40 -2.74
C GLY A 122 11.02 -7.76 -3.61
N GLY A 123 10.81 -8.21 -4.84
CA GLY A 123 11.87 -8.44 -5.82
C GLY A 123 12.64 -7.15 -6.14
N PHE A 124 11.94 -6.06 -6.39
CA PHE A 124 12.57 -4.75 -6.58
C PHE A 124 13.33 -4.30 -5.31
N PHE A 125 12.74 -4.51 -4.12
CA PHE A 125 13.38 -4.21 -2.85
C PHE A 125 14.66 -5.03 -2.68
N ALA A 126 14.63 -6.35 -2.87
CA ALA A 126 15.77 -7.25 -2.72
C ALA A 126 16.91 -6.87 -3.68
N TRP A 127 16.60 -6.46 -4.91
CA TRP A 127 17.58 -6.01 -5.89
C TRP A 127 18.30 -4.72 -5.47
N ASN A 128 17.62 -3.86 -4.72
CA ASN A 128 18.12 -2.58 -4.25
C ASN A 128 18.67 -2.61 -2.81
N TRP A 129 18.65 -3.76 -2.13
CA TRP A 129 19.15 -3.92 -0.77
C TRP A 129 20.43 -4.76 -0.75
N PRO A 130 21.41 -4.45 0.09
CA PRO A 130 21.48 -3.34 1.07
C PRO A 130 21.96 -2.02 0.47
N THR A 131 22.36 -2.03 -0.80
CA THR A 131 22.92 -0.87 -1.48
C THR A 131 21.92 -0.34 -2.49
N TYR A 132 21.40 0.85 -2.24
CA TYR A 132 20.47 1.51 -3.15
C TYR A 132 21.10 1.78 -4.52
N ARG A 133 20.53 1.17 -5.56
CA ARG A 133 21.04 1.26 -6.94
C ARG A 133 20.12 2.07 -7.84
N TYR A 134 18.84 1.82 -7.76
CA TYR A 134 17.84 2.43 -8.65
C TYR A 134 16.68 3.01 -7.86
N PRO A 135 16.25 4.25 -8.16
CA PRO A 135 15.06 4.83 -7.55
C PRO A 135 13.80 4.05 -7.96
N PRO A 136 12.82 3.88 -7.05
CA PRO A 136 11.53 3.34 -7.45
C PRO A 136 10.87 4.32 -8.41
N GLY A 137 10.56 3.86 -9.61
CA GLY A 137 9.84 4.64 -10.60
C GLY A 137 8.43 4.99 -10.13
N ALA A 138 7.87 6.07 -10.67
CA ALA A 138 6.47 6.44 -10.42
C ALA A 138 5.50 5.33 -10.86
N ALA A 139 5.84 4.58 -11.92
CA ALA A 139 5.10 3.44 -12.39
C ALA A 139 4.95 2.34 -11.32
N LEU A 140 6.06 1.96 -10.67
CA LEU A 140 6.04 0.96 -9.61
C LEU A 140 5.19 1.42 -8.43
N VAL A 141 5.39 2.65 -7.97
CA VAL A 141 4.68 3.17 -6.80
C VAL A 141 3.19 3.35 -7.07
N ALA A 142 2.81 3.93 -8.22
CA ALA A 142 1.42 4.14 -8.57
C ALA A 142 0.69 2.82 -8.83
N GLY A 143 1.29 1.89 -9.57
CA GLY A 143 0.71 0.58 -9.84
C GLY A 143 0.48 -0.22 -8.56
N ALA A 144 1.50 -0.32 -7.71
CA ALA A 144 1.41 -1.03 -6.44
C ALA A 144 0.40 -0.39 -5.47
N ALA A 145 0.45 0.95 -5.30
CA ALA A 145 -0.46 1.66 -4.41
C ALA A 145 -1.92 1.52 -4.88
N THR A 146 -2.18 1.60 -6.19
CA THR A 146 -3.52 1.43 -6.76
C THR A 146 -4.05 0.01 -6.55
N SER A 147 -3.21 -1.00 -6.80
CA SER A 147 -3.58 -2.41 -6.56
C SER A 147 -3.89 -2.68 -5.08
N LEU A 148 -3.04 -2.19 -4.17
CA LEU A 148 -3.25 -2.37 -2.72
C LEU A 148 -4.49 -1.64 -2.22
N ALA A 149 -4.76 -0.43 -2.73
CA ALA A 149 -5.97 0.32 -2.41
C ALA A 149 -7.22 -0.43 -2.89
N ALA A 150 -7.17 -1.04 -4.09
CA ALA A 150 -8.26 -1.84 -4.61
C ALA A 150 -8.49 -3.11 -3.76
N VAL A 151 -7.42 -3.82 -3.38
CA VAL A 151 -7.51 -4.99 -2.47
C VAL A 151 -8.13 -4.59 -1.15
N ALA A 152 -7.66 -3.52 -0.52
CA ALA A 152 -8.20 -3.02 0.75
C ALA A 152 -9.69 -2.65 0.62
N GLY A 153 -10.05 -1.96 -0.46
CA GLY A 153 -11.44 -1.58 -0.73
C GLY A 153 -12.36 -2.80 -0.90
N ILE A 154 -11.96 -3.77 -1.72
CA ILE A 154 -12.76 -4.98 -1.94
C ILE A 154 -12.88 -5.80 -0.65
N LEU A 155 -11.79 -5.92 0.13
CA LEU A 155 -11.77 -6.69 1.37
C LEU A 155 -12.79 -6.18 2.39
N VAL A 156 -12.98 -4.88 2.42
CA VAL A 156 -13.95 -4.22 3.29
C VAL A 156 -15.36 -4.32 2.74
N LEU A 157 -15.53 -4.07 1.44
CA LEU A 157 -16.84 -4.15 0.79
C LEU A 157 -17.41 -5.58 0.83
N ASP A 158 -16.55 -6.60 0.85
CA ASP A 158 -16.93 -8.01 1.06
C ASP A 158 -17.50 -8.28 2.49
N GLY A 159 -17.38 -7.31 3.41
CA GLY A 159 -17.90 -7.40 4.77
C GLY A 159 -17.22 -8.45 5.67
N ARG A 160 -16.19 -9.13 5.17
CA ARG A 160 -15.47 -10.18 5.92
C ARG A 160 -14.42 -9.64 6.86
N VAL A 161 -13.94 -8.44 6.61
CA VAL A 161 -12.92 -7.77 7.43
C VAL A 161 -13.50 -6.48 7.98
N SER A 162 -13.33 -6.30 9.29
CA SER A 162 -13.75 -5.05 9.90
C SER A 162 -12.92 -3.90 9.34
N GLY A 163 -13.58 -2.80 9.12
CA GLY A 163 -12.87 -1.63 8.68
C GLY A 163 -11.87 -1.07 9.65
N THR A 164 -12.09 -1.30 10.92
CA THR A 164 -11.14 -0.96 11.96
C THR A 164 -9.81 -1.68 11.74
N SER A 165 -9.83 -2.96 11.35
CA SER A 165 -8.61 -3.73 11.06
C SER A 165 -7.84 -3.15 9.89
N VAL A 166 -8.54 -2.75 8.82
CA VAL A 166 -7.90 -2.10 7.65
C VAL A 166 -7.39 -0.70 8.02
N ALA A 167 -8.10 0.04 8.86
CA ALA A 167 -7.63 1.34 9.35
C ALA A 167 -6.35 1.20 10.20
N ILE A 168 -6.29 0.20 11.09
CA ILE A 168 -5.09 -0.14 11.87
C ILE A 168 -3.94 -0.49 10.91
N LEU A 169 -4.22 -1.28 9.86
CA LEU A 169 -3.22 -1.61 8.85
C LEU A 169 -2.64 -0.35 8.17
N GLY A 170 -3.44 0.69 8.01
CA GLY A 170 -2.99 1.99 7.49
C GLY A 170 -1.87 2.62 8.32
N LEU A 171 -1.71 2.27 9.60
CA LEU A 171 -0.62 2.73 10.44
C LEU A 171 0.76 2.20 9.98
N ILE A 172 0.80 1.18 9.13
CA ILE A 172 2.05 0.69 8.51
C ILE A 172 2.78 1.84 7.80
N PHE A 173 2.05 2.76 7.19
CA PHE A 173 2.65 3.91 6.50
C PHE A 173 3.33 4.92 7.43
N PHE A 174 3.23 4.74 8.75
CA PHE A 174 3.97 5.49 9.77
C PHE A 174 5.12 4.70 10.41
N SER A 175 5.31 3.44 10.03
CA SER A 175 6.35 2.57 10.61
C SER A 175 7.77 3.09 10.36
N ASP A 176 8.01 3.82 9.27
CA ASP A 176 9.28 4.50 8.98
C ASP A 176 9.58 5.63 9.98
N TRP A 177 8.55 6.33 10.44
CA TRP A 177 8.66 7.36 11.47
C TRP A 177 8.93 6.72 12.83
N LEU A 178 8.19 5.68 13.20
CA LEU A 178 8.42 4.92 14.43
C LEU A 178 9.82 4.31 14.46
N ALA A 179 10.26 3.71 13.35
CA ALA A 179 11.62 3.19 13.21
C ALA A 179 12.70 4.29 13.35
N GLY A 180 12.35 5.54 13.10
CA GLY A 180 13.25 6.69 13.24
C GLY A 180 13.67 7.00 14.69
N PHE A 181 12.93 6.52 15.69
CA PHE A 181 13.31 6.67 17.11
C PHE A 181 14.46 5.74 17.51
N VAL A 182 14.76 4.72 16.69
CA VAL A 182 15.88 3.80 16.93
C VAL A 182 17.05 4.21 16.06
N SER A 183 18.16 4.65 16.68
CA SER A 183 19.36 5.04 15.97
C SER A 183 20.36 3.88 15.89
N PHE A 184 20.65 3.40 14.69
CA PHE A 184 21.68 2.38 14.44
C PHE A 184 23.06 2.95 14.06
N GLY A 185 23.32 4.22 14.35
CA GLY A 185 24.54 4.89 13.88
C GLY A 185 24.49 5.21 12.37
N GLY A 186 25.40 6.11 11.92
CA GLY A 186 25.41 6.65 10.54
C GLY A 186 26.09 5.78 9.48
N GLY A 187 26.48 4.54 9.77
CA GLY A 187 27.25 3.67 8.89
C GLY A 187 26.42 2.89 7.85
N GLN A 188 27.09 2.05 7.05
CA GLN A 188 26.44 1.16 6.09
C GLN A 188 25.47 0.18 6.78
N VAL A 189 25.84 -0.30 7.98
CA VAL A 189 25.01 -1.20 8.79
C VAL A 189 23.69 -0.53 9.17
N GLY A 190 23.71 0.71 9.65
CA GLY A 190 22.49 1.43 9.99
C GLY A 190 21.56 1.64 8.80
N ARG A 191 22.10 1.90 7.62
CA ARG A 191 21.31 2.01 6.37
C ARG A 191 20.67 0.69 5.95
N ALA A 192 21.38 -0.43 6.12
CA ALA A 192 20.86 -1.74 5.81
C ALA A 192 19.81 -2.24 6.82
N MET A 193 19.97 -1.91 8.10
CA MET A 193 19.08 -2.36 9.17
C MET A 193 17.75 -1.58 9.21
N ARG A 194 17.74 -0.33 8.74
CA ARG A 194 16.55 0.53 8.81
C ARG A 194 15.31 -0.07 8.11
N PRO A 195 15.37 -0.60 6.88
CA PRO A 195 14.22 -1.25 6.25
C PRO A 195 13.72 -2.47 7.02
N LEU A 196 14.63 -3.25 7.62
CA LEU A 196 14.27 -4.42 8.43
C LEU A 196 13.51 -4.00 9.69
N LEU A 197 13.93 -2.90 10.33
CA LEU A 197 13.22 -2.35 11.47
C LEU A 197 11.82 -1.84 11.08
N VAL A 198 11.69 -1.18 9.95
CA VAL A 198 10.39 -0.74 9.41
C VAL A 198 9.46 -1.95 9.21
N ILE A 199 9.97 -3.03 8.64
CA ILE A 199 9.21 -4.28 8.46
C ILE A 199 8.84 -4.89 9.82
N ALA A 200 9.73 -4.90 10.80
CA ALA A 200 9.45 -5.44 12.13
C ALA A 200 8.34 -4.64 12.86
N VAL A 201 8.39 -3.31 12.79
CA VAL A 201 7.33 -2.44 13.32
C VAL A 201 6.00 -2.69 12.60
N ALA A 202 6.04 -2.80 11.27
CA ALA A 202 4.87 -3.10 10.46
C ALA A 202 4.26 -4.47 10.82
N ALA A 203 5.08 -5.49 11.06
CA ALA A 203 4.62 -6.80 11.49
C ALA A 203 3.87 -6.74 12.84
N GLY A 204 4.32 -5.91 13.78
CA GLY A 204 3.59 -5.65 15.02
C GLY A 204 2.20 -5.03 14.76
N ILE A 205 2.10 -4.06 13.85
CA ILE A 205 0.83 -3.44 13.46
C ILE A 205 -0.10 -4.48 12.82
N VAL A 206 0.44 -5.35 11.95
CA VAL A 206 -0.32 -6.44 11.31
C VAL A 206 -0.87 -7.40 12.37
N ALA A 207 -0.06 -7.77 13.37
CA ALA A 207 -0.52 -8.63 14.47
C ALA A 207 -1.70 -8.01 15.22
N VAL A 208 -1.64 -6.72 15.56
CA VAL A 208 -2.75 -6.00 16.18
C VAL A 208 -3.99 -5.95 15.28
N ALA A 209 -3.82 -5.64 13.99
CA ALA A 209 -4.94 -5.63 13.03
C ALA A 209 -5.61 -7.02 12.92
N ALA A 210 -4.81 -8.09 12.94
CA ALA A 210 -5.28 -9.46 12.89
C ALA A 210 -6.10 -9.84 14.13
N THR A 211 -5.67 -9.44 15.33
CA THR A 211 -6.42 -9.70 16.57
C THR A 211 -7.76 -8.96 16.66
N VAL A 212 -7.87 -7.81 16.01
CA VAL A 212 -9.12 -7.04 15.92
C VAL A 212 -10.06 -7.62 14.86
N SER A 213 -9.52 -8.34 13.88
CA SER A 213 -10.27 -8.96 12.79
C SER A 213 -10.83 -10.34 13.14
N ALA A 214 -10.20 -11.04 14.12
CA ALA A 214 -10.63 -12.36 14.59
C ALA A 214 -11.80 -12.26 15.55
#